data_4dd97bb3b64d7fa5f783ff8e309fa036
#
_entry.id   4dd97bb3b64d7fa5f783ff8e309fa036
#
_cell.length_a   1.000
_cell.length_b   1.000
_cell.length_c   1.000
_cell.angle_alpha   90.00
_cell.angle_beta   90.00
_cell.angle_gamma   90.00
#
_symmetry.space_group_name_H-M   'P 1'
#
loop_
_entity.id
_entity.type
_entity.pdbx_description
1 polymer ?
#
loop_
_entity_poly.entity_id
_entity_poly.type
_entity_poly.pdbx_seq_one_letter_code
_entity_poly.pdbx_strand_id
1 'polypeptide(L)'
;MIKNILIYIAVLAISFSFAVFYYAWFSNFLLIVVVCLPVLSLICSLPFMIYSAVKGFSLYAPKVMNTDSLPYLKLVAKSKYGFFCPLLKIRLYTNNHFSGKSKKINFKYSGLAGKPVNIELAQLGKNCGLIECKTKWLKVYDMLGIFFIPVKFRYNTETLIVPKAEFIKDDIFSDKQAIIGYKKKSGGGFSDDYEIREYRNGDSMKNVHWKLSAKNDNLMVKEPSLPIYKNFKIMLILTDNAESNNIVMAKFAGVCMNVQKNEIPCAVSTTKAVGAYPLSSQTNIYSLYRAIYTQSNLGNADVQDAEPYSIFAGPEEVAK
;
A
#
# COMPACT_ATOMS: atom_id res chain seq x y z
N MET A 1 -4.64 19.72 25.47
CA MET A 1 -5.56 20.36 26.39
C MET A 1 -4.83 20.77 27.68
N ILE A 2 -4.38 19.87 28.52
CA ILE A 2 -3.69 20.20 29.78
C ILE A 2 -2.56 21.22 29.58
N LYS A 3 -1.68 21.00 28.59
CA LYS A 3 -0.60 21.94 28.27
C LYS A 3 -1.09 23.36 27.97
N ASN A 4 -2.14 23.50 27.15
CA ASN A 4 -2.69 24.82 26.80
C ASN A 4 -3.35 25.50 27.99
N ILE A 5 -4.04 24.73 28.85
CA ILE A 5 -4.64 25.21 30.09
C ILE A 5 -3.54 25.70 31.05
N LEU A 6 -2.47 24.93 31.21
CA LEU A 6 -1.33 25.34 32.06
C LEU A 6 -0.66 26.62 31.55
N ILE A 7 -0.46 26.74 30.24
CA ILE A 7 0.08 27.98 29.65
C ILE A 7 -0.86 29.16 29.92
N TYR A 8 -2.17 28.97 29.76
CA TYR A 8 -3.14 30.03 30.04
C TYR A 8 -3.13 30.43 31.51
N ILE A 9 -3.09 29.47 32.45
CA ILE A 9 -2.99 29.74 33.87
C ILE A 9 -1.70 30.53 34.22
N ALA A 10 -0.57 30.18 33.60
CA ALA A 10 0.69 30.89 33.78
C ALA A 10 0.59 32.34 33.29
N VAL A 11 0.01 32.55 32.10
CA VAL A 11 -0.20 33.90 31.55
C VAL A 11 -1.13 34.73 32.46
N LEU A 12 -2.18 34.11 32.98
CA LEU A 12 -3.12 34.74 33.89
C LEU A 12 -2.43 35.12 35.22
N ALA A 13 -1.60 34.26 35.78
CA ALA A 13 -0.84 34.52 37.00
C ALA A 13 0.15 35.69 36.81
N ILE A 14 0.85 35.74 35.65
CA ILE A 14 1.77 36.82 35.31
C ILE A 14 1.01 38.12 35.16
N SER A 15 -0.11 38.13 34.43
CA SER A 15 -0.97 39.31 34.27
C SER A 15 -1.51 39.83 35.62
N PHE A 16 -1.92 38.92 36.49
CA PHE A 16 -2.39 39.25 37.82
C PHE A 16 -1.28 39.88 38.68
N SER A 17 -0.10 39.27 38.72
CA SER A 17 1.06 39.82 39.41
C SER A 17 1.41 41.22 38.89
N PHE A 18 1.39 41.40 37.54
CA PHE A 18 1.62 42.70 36.94
C PHE A 18 0.60 43.75 37.37
N ALA A 19 -0.69 43.39 37.45
CA ALA A 19 -1.75 44.29 37.91
C ALA A 19 -1.61 44.68 39.38
N VAL A 20 -1.09 43.75 40.22
CA VAL A 20 -0.86 44.04 41.67
C VAL A 20 0.34 44.95 41.88
N PHE A 21 1.46 44.72 41.16
CA PHE A 21 2.69 45.52 41.34
C PHE A 21 2.62 46.89 40.67
N TYR A 22 1.94 46.95 39.52
CA TYR A 22 1.81 48.20 38.77
C TYR A 22 0.34 48.61 38.74
N TYR A 23 -0.09 49.39 39.74
CA TYR A 23 -1.45 49.87 39.86
C TYR A 23 -1.72 51.00 38.84
N ALA A 24 -1.73 50.65 37.57
CA ALA A 24 -1.98 51.55 36.45
C ALA A 24 -3.22 51.07 35.65
N TRP A 25 -3.87 51.99 34.98
CA TRP A 25 -5.02 51.69 34.12
C TRP A 25 -4.71 50.60 33.11
N PHE A 26 -3.54 50.64 32.50
CA PHE A 26 -3.11 49.65 31.50
C PHE A 26 -2.96 48.23 32.06
N SER A 27 -2.44 48.06 33.26
CA SER A 27 -2.27 46.73 33.85
C SER A 27 -3.62 46.08 34.18
N ASN A 28 -4.59 46.85 34.67
CA ASN A 28 -5.95 46.38 34.93
C ASN A 28 -6.67 46.05 33.62
N PHE A 29 -6.52 46.87 32.56
CA PHE A 29 -7.06 46.58 31.23
C PHE A 29 -6.51 45.27 30.66
N LEU A 30 -5.20 45.05 30.76
CA LEU A 30 -4.55 43.84 30.29
C LEU A 30 -5.06 42.59 31.03
N LEU A 31 -5.25 42.68 32.36
CA LEU A 31 -5.83 41.60 33.14
C LEU A 31 -7.25 41.25 32.66
N ILE A 32 -8.10 42.25 32.44
CA ILE A 32 -9.47 42.05 31.93
C ILE A 32 -9.43 41.37 30.56
N VAL A 33 -8.56 41.79 29.66
CA VAL A 33 -8.39 41.18 28.35
C VAL A 33 -8.00 39.70 28.47
N VAL A 34 -7.02 39.38 29.31
CA VAL A 34 -6.56 37.99 29.53
C VAL A 34 -7.67 37.14 30.12
N VAL A 35 -8.45 37.63 31.07
CA VAL A 35 -9.59 36.91 31.66
C VAL A 35 -10.70 36.67 30.63
N CYS A 36 -11.00 37.63 29.77
CA CYS A 36 -12.04 37.51 28.74
C CYS A 36 -11.61 36.66 27.53
N LEU A 37 -10.32 36.45 27.33
CA LEU A 37 -9.74 35.80 26.14
C LEU A 37 -10.29 34.42 25.88
N PRO A 38 -10.47 33.45 26.84
CA PRO A 38 -11.06 32.15 26.60
C PRO A 38 -12.52 32.24 26.15
N VAL A 39 -13.29 33.18 26.74
CA VAL A 39 -14.70 33.35 26.39
C VAL A 39 -14.82 33.89 24.95
N LEU A 40 -14.02 34.90 24.60
CA LEU A 40 -13.95 35.42 23.24
C LEU A 40 -13.52 34.34 22.23
N SER A 41 -12.46 33.57 22.56
CA SER A 41 -12.02 32.45 21.73
C SER A 41 -13.15 31.46 21.50
N LEU A 42 -13.90 31.11 22.53
CA LEU A 42 -15.02 30.18 22.42
C LEU A 42 -16.13 30.76 21.54
N ILE A 43 -16.57 32.00 21.78
CA ILE A 43 -17.64 32.66 21.00
C ILE A 43 -17.26 32.71 19.51
N CYS A 44 -16.04 33.15 19.18
CA CYS A 44 -15.57 33.24 17.81
C CYS A 44 -15.42 31.88 17.12
N SER A 45 -15.02 30.84 17.85
CA SER A 45 -14.79 29.52 17.27
C SER A 45 -16.01 28.62 17.27
N LEU A 46 -17.02 28.87 18.12
CA LEU A 46 -18.22 28.06 18.28
C LEU A 46 -18.95 27.73 16.95
N PRO A 47 -19.28 28.72 16.08
CA PRO A 47 -19.97 28.46 14.83
C PRO A 47 -19.18 27.51 13.93
N PHE A 48 -17.86 27.67 13.85
CA PHE A 48 -16.97 26.82 13.06
C PHE A 48 -16.83 25.43 13.68
N MET A 49 -16.77 25.31 15.00
CA MET A 49 -16.71 24.03 15.71
C MET A 49 -18.00 23.22 15.51
N ILE A 50 -19.16 23.86 15.65
CA ILE A 50 -20.46 23.23 15.44
C ILE A 50 -20.61 22.81 13.97
N TYR A 51 -20.26 23.68 13.04
CA TYR A 51 -20.33 23.38 11.60
C TYR A 51 -19.43 22.16 11.25
N SER A 52 -18.21 22.15 11.77
CA SER A 52 -17.27 21.02 11.60
C SER A 52 -17.81 19.72 12.20
N ALA A 53 -18.48 19.79 13.35
CA ALA A 53 -19.05 18.63 14.01
C ALA A 53 -20.28 18.08 13.25
N VAL A 54 -21.13 18.95 12.72
CA VAL A 54 -22.36 18.57 11.99
C VAL A 54 -22.03 18.04 10.59
N LYS A 55 -21.23 18.76 9.80
CA LYS A 55 -20.85 18.32 8.44
C LYS A 55 -19.92 17.13 8.45
N GLY A 56 -19.00 17.11 9.41
CA GLY A 56 -18.03 16.04 9.61
C GLY A 56 -16.92 15.99 8.56
N PHE A 57 -16.12 14.95 8.69
CA PHE A 57 -14.96 14.70 7.85
C PHE A 57 -15.06 13.28 7.25
N SER A 58 -14.29 13.03 6.20
CA SER A 58 -14.05 11.71 5.65
C SER A 58 -12.55 11.47 5.52
N LEU A 59 -12.14 10.23 5.72
CA LEU A 59 -10.79 9.76 5.45
C LEU A 59 -10.81 8.86 4.23
N TYR A 60 -9.86 9.07 3.34
CA TYR A 60 -9.64 8.21 2.18
C TYR A 60 -8.22 7.68 2.22
N ALA A 61 -8.09 6.39 2.01
CA ALA A 61 -6.81 5.74 1.79
C ALA A 61 -6.79 5.11 0.39
N PRO A 62 -5.69 5.18 -0.34
CA PRO A 62 -5.51 4.38 -1.53
C PRO A 62 -5.57 2.89 -1.16
N LYS A 63 -6.21 2.07 -2.00
CA LYS A 63 -6.30 0.63 -1.75
C LYS A 63 -4.93 -0.06 -1.83
N VAL A 64 -4.08 0.43 -2.74
CA VAL A 64 -2.73 -0.11 -2.99
C VAL A 64 -1.75 1.05 -3.05
N MET A 65 -0.58 0.87 -2.47
CA MET A 65 0.55 1.79 -2.49
C MET A 65 1.85 1.02 -2.64
N ASN A 66 2.86 1.66 -3.22
CA ASN A 66 4.21 1.09 -3.31
C ASN A 66 5.05 1.56 -2.13
N THR A 67 6.05 0.78 -1.73
CA THR A 67 7.01 1.13 -0.65
C THR A 67 7.81 2.41 -0.95
N ASP A 68 7.98 2.79 -2.22
CA ASP A 68 8.69 4.01 -2.62
C ASP A 68 7.89 5.28 -2.32
N SER A 69 6.58 5.19 -2.16
CA SER A 69 5.71 6.30 -1.80
C SER A 69 5.43 6.27 -0.30
N LEU A 70 5.59 7.42 0.37
CA LEU A 70 5.17 7.54 1.77
C LEU A 70 3.66 7.28 1.86
N PRO A 71 3.23 6.27 2.64
CA PRO A 71 1.80 6.01 2.80
C PRO A 71 1.13 7.21 3.45
N TYR A 72 0.00 7.61 2.89
CA TYR A 72 -0.77 8.74 3.36
C TYR A 72 -2.26 8.44 3.43
N LEU A 73 -2.93 9.12 4.33
CA LEU A 73 -4.38 9.22 4.38
C LEU A 73 -4.80 10.61 3.96
N LYS A 74 -5.84 10.74 3.14
CA LYS A 74 -6.44 12.03 2.80
C LYS A 74 -7.59 12.32 3.73
N LEU A 75 -7.47 13.38 4.52
CA LEU A 75 -8.56 13.94 5.32
C LEU A 75 -9.29 14.98 4.47
N VAL A 76 -10.58 14.80 4.27
CA VAL A 76 -11.44 15.69 3.49
C VAL A 76 -12.65 16.07 4.32
N ALA A 77 -12.98 17.36 4.35
CA ALA A 77 -14.21 17.84 4.95
C ALA A 77 -15.41 17.47 4.05
N LYS A 78 -16.49 16.96 4.64
CA LYS A 78 -17.74 16.65 3.93
C LYS A 78 -18.58 17.89 3.61
N SER A 79 -17.94 19.01 3.33
CA SER A 79 -18.60 20.25 2.99
C SER A 79 -18.32 20.64 1.54
N LYS A 80 -19.36 21.14 0.87
CA LYS A 80 -19.27 21.66 -0.50
C LYS A 80 -18.48 22.98 -0.57
N TYR A 81 -18.50 23.73 0.53
CA TYR A 81 -17.79 24.99 0.68
C TYR A 81 -16.65 24.83 1.69
N GLY A 82 -15.54 25.53 1.43
CA GLY A 82 -14.45 25.62 2.40
C GLY A 82 -14.93 26.33 3.66
N PHE A 83 -14.54 25.84 4.82
CA PHE A 83 -14.82 26.49 6.10
C PHE A 83 -13.55 26.51 6.96
N PHE A 84 -13.48 27.47 7.84
CA PHE A 84 -12.36 27.56 8.77
C PHE A 84 -12.51 26.51 9.87
N CYS A 85 -11.47 25.69 10.06
CA CYS A 85 -11.38 24.77 11.18
C CYS A 85 -10.31 25.29 12.15
N PRO A 86 -10.69 25.77 13.35
CA PRO A 86 -9.75 26.40 14.27
C PRO A 86 -8.62 25.46 14.65
N LEU A 87 -8.94 24.28 15.19
CA LEU A 87 -7.97 23.26 15.50
C LEU A 87 -8.63 21.89 15.52
N LEU A 88 -8.26 21.03 14.58
CA LEU A 88 -8.68 19.64 14.51
C LEU A 88 -7.59 18.74 15.09
N LYS A 89 -7.96 17.80 15.95
CA LYS A 89 -7.08 16.74 16.42
C LYS A 89 -7.72 15.40 16.14
N ILE A 90 -6.99 14.53 15.45
CA ILE A 90 -7.40 13.15 15.17
C ILE A 90 -6.37 12.20 15.76
N ARG A 91 -6.86 11.12 16.35
CA ARG A 91 -6.03 10.01 16.80
C ARG A 91 -6.40 8.76 16.03
N LEU A 92 -5.41 8.21 15.35
CA LEU A 92 -5.50 6.99 14.56
C LEU A 92 -4.73 5.87 15.26
N TYR A 93 -5.27 4.67 15.19
CA TYR A 93 -4.55 3.43 15.41
C TYR A 93 -4.23 2.82 14.07
N THR A 94 -2.98 2.49 13.88
CA THR A 94 -2.50 1.83 12.67
C THR A 94 -1.85 0.52 13.07
N ASN A 95 -2.18 -0.53 12.36
CA ASN A 95 -1.62 -1.86 12.55
C ASN A 95 -1.15 -2.39 11.19
N ASN A 96 0.09 -2.85 11.12
CA ASN A 96 0.59 -3.59 9.96
C ASN A 96 0.52 -5.08 10.30
N HIS A 97 -0.40 -5.79 9.64
CA HIS A 97 -0.64 -7.21 9.90
C HIS A 97 0.57 -8.09 9.58
N PHE A 98 1.38 -7.71 8.58
CA PHE A 98 2.53 -8.52 8.17
C PHE A 98 3.73 -8.37 9.12
N SER A 99 4.04 -7.14 9.56
CA SER A 99 5.14 -6.88 10.50
C SER A 99 4.73 -6.96 11.97
N GLY A 100 3.45 -7.08 12.28
CA GLY A 100 2.91 -7.06 13.66
C GLY A 100 3.08 -5.72 14.38
N LYS A 101 3.61 -4.68 13.71
CA LYS A 101 3.85 -3.37 14.32
C LYS A 101 2.58 -2.54 14.36
N SER A 102 2.19 -2.12 15.56
CA SER A 102 1.08 -1.19 15.75
C SER A 102 1.56 0.17 16.26
N LYS A 103 0.92 1.25 15.82
CA LYS A 103 1.26 2.61 16.21
C LYS A 103 0.04 3.49 16.41
N LYS A 104 0.18 4.46 17.33
CA LYS A 104 -0.80 5.53 17.55
C LYS A 104 -0.29 6.80 16.88
N ILE A 105 -1.06 7.34 15.95
CA ILE A 105 -0.73 8.58 15.24
C ILE A 105 -1.67 9.67 15.73
N ASN A 106 -1.09 10.78 16.18
CA ASN A 106 -1.84 11.98 16.53
C ASN A 106 -1.57 13.03 15.45
N PHE A 107 -2.60 13.41 14.75
CA PHE A 107 -2.55 14.44 13.73
C PHE A 107 -3.29 15.68 14.20
N LYS A 108 -2.73 16.86 13.89
CA LYS A 108 -3.31 18.16 14.17
C LYS A 108 -3.42 18.94 12.87
N TYR A 109 -4.54 19.59 12.69
CA TYR A 109 -4.78 20.44 11.54
C TYR A 109 -5.49 21.72 11.99
N SER A 110 -5.09 22.85 11.42
CA SER A 110 -5.74 24.16 11.60
C SER A 110 -5.71 24.85 10.24
N GLY A 111 -6.81 25.44 9.83
CA GLY A 111 -6.90 26.16 8.57
C GLY A 111 -8.21 25.93 7.81
N LEU A 112 -8.20 26.25 6.52
CA LEU A 112 -9.37 26.11 5.64
C LEU A 112 -9.62 24.63 5.27
N ALA A 113 -10.68 24.07 5.79
CA ALA A 113 -11.09 22.67 5.57
C ALA A 113 -11.87 22.49 4.24
N GLY A 114 -11.38 23.06 3.16
CA GLY A 114 -11.97 22.90 1.82
C GLY A 114 -11.11 22.06 0.87
N LYS A 115 -9.84 21.90 1.20
CA LYS A 115 -8.89 21.10 0.41
C LYS A 115 -8.55 19.79 1.13
N PRO A 116 -8.26 18.70 0.39
CA PRO A 116 -7.79 17.48 1.01
C PRO A 116 -6.46 17.70 1.74
N VAL A 117 -6.36 17.20 2.95
CA VAL A 117 -5.14 17.28 3.77
C VAL A 117 -4.53 15.90 3.88
N ASN A 118 -3.27 15.77 3.52
CA ASN A 118 -2.55 14.50 3.61
C ASN A 118 -2.03 14.30 5.03
N ILE A 119 -2.35 13.14 5.59
CA ILE A 119 -1.79 12.64 6.86
C ILE A 119 -0.75 11.60 6.50
N GLU A 120 0.53 11.93 6.61
CA GLU A 120 1.61 11.03 6.29
C GLU A 120 1.76 9.95 7.35
N LEU A 121 1.90 8.71 6.89
CA LEU A 121 2.12 7.52 7.71
C LEU A 121 3.59 7.04 7.62
N ALA A 122 4.52 7.97 7.51
CA ALA A 122 5.94 7.75 7.16
C ALA A 122 6.63 6.60 7.91
N GLN A 123 6.24 6.32 9.15
CA GLN A 123 6.88 5.27 9.95
C GLN A 123 6.35 3.86 9.68
N LEU A 124 5.25 3.73 8.96
CA LEU A 124 4.64 2.45 8.62
C LEU A 124 4.97 2.01 7.19
N GLY A 125 5.33 2.96 6.33
CA GLY A 125 5.59 2.72 4.92
C GLY A 125 6.95 2.13 4.59
N LYS A 126 7.83 1.99 5.57
CA LYS A 126 9.14 1.34 5.36
C LYS A 126 9.03 -0.16 5.12
N ASN A 127 7.97 -0.79 5.62
CA ASN A 127 7.75 -2.24 5.51
C ASN A 127 6.53 -2.51 4.65
N CYS A 128 6.64 -3.49 3.77
CA CYS A 128 5.47 -4.02 3.04
C CYS A 128 4.46 -4.63 4.03
N GLY A 129 3.22 -4.77 3.60
CA GLY A 129 2.18 -5.38 4.42
C GLY A 129 0.80 -4.77 4.22
N LEU A 130 -0.17 -5.30 4.95
CA LEU A 130 -1.52 -4.76 5.01
C LEU A 130 -1.63 -3.83 6.23
N ILE A 131 -1.74 -2.53 5.96
CA ILE A 131 -1.92 -1.51 7.00
C ILE A 131 -3.40 -1.30 7.23
N GLU A 132 -3.88 -1.65 8.41
CA GLU A 132 -5.20 -1.31 8.91
C GLU A 132 -5.12 0.00 9.69
N CYS A 133 -5.98 0.97 9.34
CA CYS A 133 -6.09 2.26 10.03
C CYS A 133 -7.48 2.42 10.64
N LYS A 134 -7.55 2.52 11.96
CA LYS A 134 -8.78 2.76 12.72
C LYS A 134 -8.74 4.11 13.41
N THR A 135 -9.83 4.87 13.34
CA THR A 135 -9.94 6.10 14.13
C THR A 135 -10.34 5.78 15.56
N LYS A 136 -9.61 6.37 16.52
CA LYS A 136 -9.99 6.32 17.94
C LYS A 136 -10.96 7.43 18.29
N TRP A 137 -10.60 8.66 17.94
CA TRP A 137 -11.44 9.84 18.14
C TRP A 137 -10.99 10.98 17.22
N LEU A 138 -11.94 11.88 16.96
CA LEU A 138 -11.75 13.13 16.27
C LEU A 138 -12.39 14.23 17.13
N LYS A 139 -11.65 15.30 17.40
CA LYS A 139 -12.06 16.43 18.22
C LYS A 139 -11.75 17.74 17.52
N VAL A 140 -12.70 18.66 17.52
CA VAL A 140 -12.51 20.01 17.04
C VAL A 140 -12.39 20.93 18.26
N TYR A 141 -11.33 21.71 18.32
CA TYR A 141 -11.02 22.61 19.42
C TYR A 141 -11.26 24.05 18.99
N ASP A 142 -11.43 24.92 19.98
CA ASP A 142 -11.38 26.37 19.82
C ASP A 142 -9.97 26.86 19.43
N MET A 143 -9.81 28.15 19.14
CA MET A 143 -8.52 28.74 18.73
C MET A 143 -7.42 28.57 19.79
N LEU A 144 -7.76 28.63 21.07
CA LEU A 144 -6.82 28.43 22.17
C LEU A 144 -6.55 26.96 22.47
N GLY A 145 -7.40 26.06 21.99
CA GLY A 145 -7.30 24.62 22.24
C GLY A 145 -7.66 24.23 23.67
N ILE A 146 -8.49 25.02 24.36
CA ILE A 146 -8.99 24.82 25.72
C ILE A 146 -10.28 24.01 25.68
N PHE A 147 -11.26 24.44 24.89
CA PHE A 147 -12.55 23.79 24.70
C PHE A 147 -12.55 22.89 23.47
N PHE A 148 -13.38 21.84 23.46
CA PHE A 148 -13.50 20.96 22.30
C PHE A 148 -14.92 20.38 22.14
N ILE A 149 -15.29 20.09 20.91
CA ILE A 149 -16.48 19.31 20.55
C ILE A 149 -16.01 17.99 19.96
N PRO A 150 -16.45 16.83 20.52
CA PRO A 150 -16.17 15.54 19.93
C PRO A 150 -17.00 15.35 18.66
N VAL A 151 -16.36 14.91 17.57
CA VAL A 151 -17.05 14.57 16.32
C VAL A 151 -17.27 13.07 16.28
N LYS A 152 -18.51 12.63 16.04
CA LYS A 152 -18.84 11.21 15.82
C LYS A 152 -18.22 10.78 14.50
N PHE A 153 -17.04 10.18 14.57
CA PHE A 153 -16.28 9.76 13.42
C PHE A 153 -15.69 8.38 13.65
N ARG A 154 -16.20 7.40 12.93
CA ARG A 154 -15.64 6.05 12.90
C ARG A 154 -15.20 5.75 11.48
N TYR A 155 -13.94 5.44 11.32
CA TYR A 155 -13.37 5.08 10.05
C TYR A 155 -12.42 3.90 10.26
N ASN A 156 -12.60 2.89 9.43
CA ASN A 156 -11.71 1.76 9.31
C ASN A 156 -11.36 1.60 7.83
N THR A 157 -10.08 1.55 7.53
CA THR A 157 -9.59 1.36 6.17
C THR A 157 -8.38 0.48 6.17
N GLU A 158 -8.20 -0.23 5.07
CA GLU A 158 -7.04 -1.07 4.82
C GLU A 158 -6.31 -0.55 3.58
N THR A 159 -5.00 -0.50 3.66
CA THR A 159 -4.11 -0.14 2.55
C THR A 159 -3.07 -1.22 2.38
N LEU A 160 -2.96 -1.76 1.19
CA LEU A 160 -1.97 -2.75 0.82
C LEU A 160 -0.69 -2.03 0.38
N ILE A 161 0.42 -2.29 1.06
CA ILE A 161 1.74 -1.79 0.67
C ILE A 161 2.48 -2.91 -0.05
N VAL A 162 2.72 -2.70 -1.34
CA VAL A 162 3.42 -3.64 -2.21
C VAL A 162 4.89 -3.22 -2.29
N PRO A 163 5.83 -4.16 -2.14
CA PRO A 163 7.25 -3.87 -2.26
C PRO A 163 7.60 -3.52 -3.71
N LYS A 164 8.70 -2.79 -3.87
CA LYS A 164 9.33 -2.60 -5.18
C LYS A 164 9.90 -3.94 -5.64
N ALA A 165 9.63 -4.32 -6.89
CA ALA A 165 10.16 -5.56 -7.44
C ALA A 165 11.68 -5.51 -7.53
N GLU A 166 12.33 -6.53 -7.01
CA GLU A 166 13.75 -6.80 -7.15
C GLU A 166 13.94 -8.02 -8.05
N PHE A 167 14.65 -7.82 -9.17
CA PHE A 167 14.89 -8.89 -10.11
C PHE A 167 16.13 -9.69 -9.69
N ILE A 168 15.97 -11.00 -9.59
CA ILE A 168 17.05 -11.94 -9.29
C ILE A 168 17.81 -12.19 -10.59
N LYS A 169 19.16 -12.05 -10.59
CA LYS A 169 19.98 -12.18 -11.80
C LYS A 169 19.89 -13.56 -12.44
N ASP A 170 19.82 -14.62 -11.63
CA ASP A 170 19.74 -16.00 -12.06
C ASP A 170 18.32 -16.57 -11.91
N ASP A 171 17.32 -15.75 -12.23
CA ASP A 171 15.92 -16.16 -12.14
C ASP A 171 15.61 -17.27 -13.15
N ILE A 172 15.34 -18.47 -12.64
CA ILE A 172 14.93 -19.64 -13.45
C ILE A 172 13.62 -19.39 -14.23
N PHE A 173 12.87 -18.36 -13.86
CA PHE A 173 11.66 -17.93 -14.56
C PHE A 173 11.96 -16.99 -15.74
N SER A 174 13.23 -16.65 -15.97
CA SER A 174 13.68 -15.92 -17.16
C SER A 174 13.89 -16.87 -18.32
N ASP A 175 13.05 -16.73 -19.32
CA ASP A 175 13.03 -17.23 -20.69
C ASP A 175 13.33 -18.70 -20.99
N LYS A 176 14.56 -19.18 -20.86
CA LYS A 176 14.94 -20.47 -21.47
C LYS A 176 14.98 -21.66 -20.50
N GLN A 177 15.26 -21.42 -19.23
CA GLN A 177 15.41 -22.49 -18.24
C GLN A 177 14.07 -23.09 -17.80
N ALA A 178 12.99 -22.32 -17.92
CA ALA A 178 11.65 -22.76 -17.58
C ALA A 178 10.94 -23.52 -18.71
N ILE A 179 11.50 -23.56 -19.94
CA ILE A 179 10.87 -24.20 -21.11
C ILE A 179 11.27 -25.66 -21.17
N ILE A 180 10.28 -26.57 -21.17
CA ILE A 180 10.47 -28.02 -21.33
C ILE A 180 10.18 -28.51 -22.76
N GLY A 181 9.53 -27.69 -23.56
CA GLY A 181 9.17 -28.04 -24.94
C GLY A 181 8.33 -26.95 -25.60
N TYR A 182 7.87 -27.27 -26.78
CA TYR A 182 7.02 -26.38 -27.56
C TYR A 182 5.76 -27.14 -28.02
N LYS A 183 4.65 -26.42 -28.06
CA LYS A 183 3.40 -26.92 -28.64
C LYS A 183 2.95 -26.07 -29.81
N LYS A 184 2.30 -26.67 -30.78
CA LYS A 184 1.71 -25.97 -31.92
C LYS A 184 0.73 -24.91 -31.43
N LYS A 185 0.86 -23.68 -31.97
CA LYS A 185 -0.08 -22.59 -31.70
C LYS A 185 -1.40 -22.86 -32.43
N SER A 186 -2.46 -23.10 -31.68
CA SER A 186 -3.80 -23.28 -32.25
C SER A 186 -4.29 -21.98 -32.86
N GLY A 187 -4.80 -22.01 -34.12
CA GLY A 187 -5.28 -20.82 -34.82
C GLY A 187 -4.23 -20.10 -35.67
N GLY A 188 -2.97 -20.57 -35.72
CA GLY A 188 -1.93 -19.97 -36.55
C GLY A 188 -1.48 -18.57 -36.05
N GLY A 189 -1.07 -17.72 -36.97
CA GLY A 189 -0.60 -16.34 -36.67
C GLY A 189 0.91 -16.24 -36.51
N PHE A 190 1.40 -15.09 -36.08
CA PHE A 190 2.82 -14.83 -35.85
C PHE A 190 3.24 -15.34 -34.46
N SER A 191 4.44 -15.93 -34.37
CA SER A 191 5.11 -16.26 -33.12
C SER A 191 6.61 -16.04 -33.34
N ASP A 192 7.33 -15.62 -32.29
CA ASP A 192 8.79 -15.50 -32.33
C ASP A 192 9.44 -16.89 -32.37
N ASP A 193 8.80 -17.86 -31.71
CA ASP A 193 9.20 -19.28 -31.74
C ASP A 193 8.42 -20.01 -32.83
N TYR A 194 9.14 -20.79 -33.63
CA TYR A 194 8.54 -21.60 -34.69
C TYR A 194 9.31 -22.89 -34.91
N GLU A 195 8.59 -23.96 -35.24
CA GLU A 195 9.15 -25.18 -35.75
C GLU A 195 9.15 -25.18 -37.27
N ILE A 196 10.14 -25.84 -37.89
CA ILE A 196 10.22 -25.94 -39.34
C ILE A 196 9.79 -27.38 -39.72
N ARG A 197 8.81 -27.46 -40.63
CA ARG A 197 8.34 -28.69 -41.18
C ARG A 197 8.12 -28.60 -42.69
N GLU A 198 7.96 -29.73 -43.34
CA GLU A 198 7.58 -29.76 -44.74
C GLU A 198 6.17 -29.19 -44.96
N TYR A 199 6.01 -28.52 -46.11
CA TYR A 199 4.74 -27.98 -46.58
C TYR A 199 3.68 -29.04 -46.75
N ARG A 200 2.47 -28.78 -46.32
CA ARG A 200 1.28 -29.59 -46.55
C ARG A 200 0.22 -28.79 -47.26
N ASN A 201 -0.58 -29.45 -48.10
CA ASN A 201 -1.68 -28.77 -48.81
C ASN A 201 -2.62 -28.07 -47.81
N GLY A 202 -2.82 -26.77 -48.02
CA GLY A 202 -3.58 -25.92 -47.10
C GLY A 202 -2.74 -24.97 -46.24
N ASP A 203 -1.41 -25.14 -46.19
CA ASP A 203 -0.54 -24.20 -45.49
C ASP A 203 -0.44 -22.87 -46.20
N SER A 204 -0.37 -21.78 -45.43
CA SER A 204 -0.24 -20.44 -45.98
C SER A 204 1.15 -20.21 -46.56
N MET A 205 1.22 -19.78 -47.81
CA MET A 205 2.48 -19.42 -48.48
C MET A 205 3.25 -18.30 -47.75
N LYS A 206 2.61 -17.49 -46.92
CA LYS A 206 3.25 -16.47 -46.10
C LYS A 206 4.19 -17.06 -45.04
N ASN A 207 3.94 -18.30 -44.61
CA ASN A 207 4.72 -18.98 -43.59
C ASN A 207 5.86 -19.81 -44.21
N VAL A 208 6.05 -19.80 -45.52
CA VAL A 208 7.14 -20.54 -46.14
C VAL A 208 8.50 -19.95 -45.79
N HIS A 209 9.41 -20.82 -45.37
CA HIS A 209 10.81 -20.46 -45.08
C HIS A 209 11.64 -20.55 -46.37
N TRP A 210 11.51 -19.55 -47.28
CA TRP A 210 12.12 -19.58 -48.59
C TRP A 210 13.60 -19.92 -48.64
N LYS A 211 14.40 -19.39 -47.71
CA LYS A 211 15.83 -19.64 -47.64
C LYS A 211 16.16 -21.13 -47.38
N LEU A 212 15.37 -21.79 -46.54
CA LEU A 212 15.60 -23.22 -46.23
C LEU A 212 14.99 -24.13 -47.31
N SER A 213 13.86 -23.74 -47.86
CA SER A 213 13.21 -24.44 -48.97
C SER A 213 14.14 -24.50 -50.20
N ALA A 214 14.81 -23.36 -50.53
CA ALA A 214 15.77 -23.32 -51.63
C ALA A 214 17.03 -24.17 -51.40
N LYS A 215 17.35 -24.50 -50.16
CA LYS A 215 18.50 -25.36 -49.82
C LYS A 215 18.17 -26.85 -49.83
N ASN A 216 16.92 -27.21 -49.53
CA ASN A 216 16.51 -28.61 -49.32
C ASN A 216 15.68 -29.15 -50.48
N ASP A 217 15.47 -28.38 -51.56
CA ASP A 217 14.61 -28.70 -52.72
C ASP A 217 13.14 -29.05 -52.36
N ASN A 218 12.75 -28.92 -51.11
CA ASN A 218 11.41 -29.14 -50.63
C ASN A 218 10.87 -27.86 -49.97
N LEU A 219 9.56 -27.59 -50.15
CA LEU A 219 8.93 -26.45 -49.49
C LEU A 219 8.88 -26.67 -47.96
N MET A 220 9.53 -25.78 -47.22
CA MET A 220 9.56 -25.78 -45.77
C MET A 220 8.72 -24.65 -45.22
N VAL A 221 7.91 -24.92 -44.19
CA VAL A 221 7.00 -23.98 -43.56
C VAL A 221 7.38 -23.74 -42.11
N LYS A 222 7.31 -22.45 -41.69
CA LYS A 222 7.40 -22.06 -40.28
C LYS A 222 6.05 -22.30 -39.61
N GLU A 223 5.97 -23.24 -38.70
CA GLU A 223 4.80 -23.47 -37.88
C GLU A 223 4.94 -22.74 -36.56
N PRO A 224 4.08 -21.76 -36.25
CA PRO A 224 4.19 -21.00 -35.00
C PRO A 224 3.96 -21.94 -33.82
N SER A 225 4.87 -21.86 -32.86
CA SER A 225 4.85 -22.67 -31.63
C SER A 225 4.73 -21.79 -30.41
N LEU A 226 4.25 -22.35 -29.31
CA LEU A 226 4.17 -21.74 -28.01
C LEU A 226 5.03 -22.56 -27.05
N PRO A 227 5.85 -21.92 -26.21
CA PRO A 227 6.64 -22.64 -25.21
C PRO A 227 5.74 -23.34 -24.20
N ILE A 228 6.13 -24.51 -23.77
CA ILE A 228 5.55 -25.26 -22.65
C ILE A 228 6.49 -25.05 -21.47
N TYR A 229 5.99 -24.43 -20.43
CA TYR A 229 6.77 -24.16 -19.22
C TYR A 229 6.64 -25.29 -18.20
N LYS A 230 7.69 -25.48 -17.40
CA LYS A 230 7.64 -26.32 -16.20
C LYS A 230 6.63 -25.78 -15.20
N ASN A 231 6.07 -26.67 -14.40
CA ASN A 231 5.28 -26.28 -13.25
C ASN A 231 6.21 -25.96 -12.07
N PHE A 232 5.96 -24.87 -11.34
CA PHE A 232 6.76 -24.50 -10.18
C PHE A 232 5.91 -24.36 -8.91
N LYS A 233 6.51 -24.75 -7.77
CA LYS A 233 5.95 -24.49 -6.45
C LYS A 233 6.86 -23.50 -5.71
N ILE A 234 6.46 -22.23 -5.70
CA ILE A 234 7.22 -21.17 -5.06
C ILE A 234 6.95 -21.20 -3.56
N MET A 235 7.99 -21.34 -2.76
CA MET A 235 7.92 -21.32 -1.30
C MET A 235 8.57 -20.06 -0.76
N LEU A 236 7.79 -19.19 -0.10
CA LEU A 236 8.29 -18.00 0.56
C LEU A 236 8.71 -18.32 1.98
N ILE A 237 10.01 -18.20 2.26
CA ILE A 237 10.55 -18.42 3.60
C ILE A 237 10.45 -17.12 4.39
N LEU A 238 9.37 -17.00 5.18
CA LEU A 238 9.08 -15.87 6.03
C LEU A 238 9.61 -16.12 7.45
N THR A 239 10.31 -15.11 8.00
CA THR A 239 10.86 -15.10 9.35
C THR A 239 10.07 -14.15 10.26
N ASP A 240 10.50 -13.99 11.51
CA ASP A 240 9.92 -12.99 12.42
C ASP A 240 10.54 -11.59 12.22
N ASN A 241 11.61 -11.50 11.42
CA ASN A 241 12.23 -10.23 11.09
C ASN A 241 11.51 -9.54 9.93
N ALA A 242 10.96 -8.36 10.19
CA ALA A 242 10.23 -7.57 9.20
C ALA A 242 11.11 -7.09 8.02
N GLU A 243 12.41 -6.84 8.26
CA GLU A 243 13.35 -6.40 7.20
C GLU A 243 13.67 -7.56 6.25
N SER A 244 13.92 -8.75 6.79
CA SER A 244 14.11 -9.96 5.98
C SER A 244 12.87 -10.25 5.14
N ASN A 245 11.68 -10.15 5.72
CA ASN A 245 10.44 -10.37 5.00
C ASN A 245 10.20 -9.33 3.88
N ASN A 246 10.67 -8.08 4.04
CA ASN A 246 10.61 -7.09 2.96
C ASN A 246 11.46 -7.52 1.75
N ILE A 247 12.67 -8.06 2.00
CA ILE A 247 13.56 -8.55 0.94
C ILE A 247 12.91 -9.75 0.22
N VAL A 248 12.39 -10.71 0.98
CA VAL A 248 11.67 -11.86 0.39
C VAL A 248 10.53 -11.40 -0.50
N MET A 249 9.72 -10.45 -0.02
CA MET A 249 8.58 -9.94 -0.78
C MET A 249 8.99 -9.09 -1.98
N ALA A 250 10.14 -8.38 -1.94
CA ALA A 250 10.68 -7.65 -3.07
C ALA A 250 11.17 -8.59 -4.18
N LYS A 251 11.90 -9.66 -3.83
CA LYS A 251 12.30 -10.74 -4.74
C LYS A 251 11.06 -11.45 -5.33
N PHE A 252 10.08 -11.77 -4.49
CA PHE A 252 8.83 -12.37 -4.93
C PHE A 252 8.06 -11.49 -5.92
N ALA A 253 8.07 -10.17 -5.74
CA ALA A 253 7.43 -9.26 -6.70
C ALA A 253 8.10 -9.32 -8.08
N GLY A 254 9.43 -9.45 -8.15
CA GLY A 254 10.16 -9.66 -9.40
C GLY A 254 9.78 -10.98 -10.08
N VAL A 255 9.75 -12.07 -9.31
CA VAL A 255 9.33 -13.39 -9.79
C VAL A 255 7.89 -13.36 -10.31
N CYS A 256 6.95 -12.73 -9.58
CA CYS A 256 5.56 -12.60 -10.04
C CYS A 256 5.44 -11.91 -11.41
N MET A 257 6.26 -10.88 -11.65
CA MET A 257 6.26 -10.18 -12.95
C MET A 257 6.72 -11.09 -14.08
N ASN A 258 7.78 -11.88 -13.86
CA ASN A 258 8.30 -12.84 -14.86
C ASN A 258 7.31 -13.98 -15.12
N VAL A 259 6.76 -14.55 -14.04
CA VAL A 259 5.77 -15.63 -14.12
C VAL A 259 4.53 -15.19 -14.90
N GLN A 260 4.02 -13.99 -14.62
CA GLN A 260 2.85 -13.47 -15.34
C GLN A 260 3.13 -13.11 -16.78
N LYS A 261 4.30 -12.52 -17.05
CA LYS A 261 4.70 -12.16 -18.43
C LYS A 261 4.84 -13.41 -19.31
N ASN A 262 5.41 -14.48 -18.78
CA ASN A 262 5.72 -15.72 -19.51
C ASN A 262 4.62 -16.78 -19.37
N GLU A 263 3.50 -16.48 -18.67
CA GLU A 263 2.38 -17.38 -18.44
C GLU A 263 2.79 -18.73 -17.79
N ILE A 264 3.80 -18.70 -16.91
CA ILE A 264 4.33 -19.90 -16.26
C ILE A 264 3.35 -20.37 -15.18
N PRO A 265 2.92 -21.64 -15.20
CA PRO A 265 2.01 -22.16 -14.18
C PRO A 265 2.77 -22.37 -12.85
N CYS A 266 2.33 -21.66 -11.80
CA CYS A 266 2.96 -21.72 -10.48
C CYS A 266 1.93 -21.83 -9.37
N ALA A 267 2.35 -22.45 -8.25
CA ALA A 267 1.64 -22.38 -6.98
C ALA A 267 2.54 -21.70 -5.94
N VAL A 268 1.98 -20.80 -5.15
CA VAL A 268 2.70 -20.04 -4.13
C VAL A 268 2.30 -20.50 -2.74
N SER A 269 3.27 -20.91 -1.94
CA SER A 269 3.11 -21.29 -0.53
C SER A 269 4.02 -20.45 0.35
N THR A 270 3.73 -20.40 1.65
CA THR A 270 4.56 -19.68 2.62
C THR A 270 4.82 -20.54 3.85
N THR A 271 5.90 -20.28 4.56
CA THR A 271 6.21 -21.00 5.82
C THR A 271 5.22 -20.67 6.95
N LYS A 272 4.49 -19.56 6.87
CA LYS A 272 3.59 -19.08 7.93
C LYS A 272 2.10 -19.27 7.66
N ALA A 273 1.72 -19.64 6.43
CA ALA A 273 0.32 -19.89 6.07
C ALA A 273 0.14 -21.29 5.52
N VAL A 274 -1.02 -21.87 5.75
CA VAL A 274 -1.38 -23.21 5.26
C VAL A 274 -1.92 -23.10 3.83
N GLY A 275 -1.54 -24.04 2.98
CA GLY A 275 -2.03 -24.15 1.62
C GLY A 275 -1.13 -23.49 0.58
N ALA A 276 -1.62 -23.47 -0.65
CA ALA A 276 -0.95 -22.87 -1.78
C ALA A 276 -1.95 -22.07 -2.63
N TYR A 277 -1.50 -20.97 -3.20
CA TYR A 277 -2.30 -20.08 -4.03
C TYR A 277 -1.86 -20.20 -5.49
N PRO A 278 -2.78 -20.42 -6.46
CA PRO A 278 -2.40 -20.52 -7.86
C PRO A 278 -1.99 -19.14 -8.38
N LEU A 279 -0.82 -19.09 -9.01
CA LEU A 279 -0.31 -17.89 -9.67
C LEU A 279 -0.31 -18.13 -11.18
N SER A 280 -1.09 -17.34 -11.91
CA SER A 280 -1.19 -17.38 -13.37
C SER A 280 -1.28 -15.95 -13.92
N SER A 281 -1.26 -15.80 -15.24
CA SER A 281 -1.44 -14.48 -15.89
C SER A 281 -2.74 -13.77 -15.48
N GLN A 282 -3.80 -14.53 -15.19
CA GLN A 282 -5.10 -14.01 -14.77
C GLN A 282 -5.24 -13.80 -13.25
N THR A 283 -4.26 -14.22 -12.47
CA THR A 283 -4.32 -14.11 -11.01
C THR A 283 -4.26 -12.65 -10.56
N ASN A 284 -5.18 -12.27 -9.69
CA ASN A 284 -5.11 -10.97 -9.05
C ASN A 284 -4.00 -10.95 -7.98
N ILE A 285 -2.85 -10.40 -8.33
CA ILE A 285 -1.67 -10.31 -7.45
C ILE A 285 -2.02 -9.63 -6.12
N TYR A 286 -2.91 -8.64 -6.11
CA TYR A 286 -3.26 -7.94 -4.87
C TYR A 286 -4.01 -8.82 -3.88
N SER A 287 -4.83 -9.76 -4.36
CA SER A 287 -5.49 -10.73 -3.50
C SER A 287 -4.49 -11.73 -2.90
N LEU A 288 -3.49 -12.14 -3.67
CA LEU A 288 -2.40 -12.99 -3.21
C LEU A 288 -1.56 -12.28 -2.14
N TYR A 289 -1.12 -11.02 -2.37
CA TYR A 289 -0.41 -10.25 -1.35
C TYR A 289 -1.22 -10.10 -0.07
N ARG A 290 -2.53 -9.83 -0.20
CA ARG A 290 -3.41 -9.73 0.96
C ARG A 290 -3.44 -11.02 1.77
N ALA A 291 -3.59 -12.17 1.10
CA ALA A 291 -3.58 -13.48 1.75
C ALA A 291 -2.25 -13.77 2.46
N ILE A 292 -1.12 -13.48 1.83
CA ILE A 292 0.21 -13.62 2.44
C ILE A 292 0.37 -12.72 3.67
N TYR A 293 -0.04 -11.45 3.57
CA TYR A 293 0.14 -10.48 4.66
C TYR A 293 -0.77 -10.73 5.87
N THR A 294 -1.95 -11.28 5.64
CA THR A 294 -2.86 -11.69 6.73
C THR A 294 -2.54 -13.09 7.26
N GLN A 295 -1.59 -13.79 6.64
CA GLN A 295 -1.26 -15.19 6.96
C GLN A 295 -2.50 -16.09 7.00
N SER A 296 -3.47 -15.78 6.14
CA SER A 296 -4.70 -16.54 5.99
C SER A 296 -4.43 -17.83 5.19
N ASN A 297 -5.40 -18.75 5.21
CA ASN A 297 -5.31 -19.94 4.37
C ASN A 297 -5.21 -19.54 2.89
N LEU A 298 -4.16 -19.99 2.22
CA LEU A 298 -3.88 -19.68 0.81
C LEU A 298 -4.73 -20.50 -0.16
N GLY A 299 -5.45 -21.52 0.32
CA GLY A 299 -6.21 -22.45 -0.53
C GLY A 299 -5.46 -23.75 -0.78
N ASN A 300 -5.99 -24.58 -1.69
CA ASN A 300 -5.47 -25.90 -2.01
C ASN A 300 -5.10 -25.98 -3.49
N ALA A 301 -4.29 -25.03 -3.97
CA ALA A 301 -3.74 -25.17 -5.31
C ALA A 301 -2.59 -26.18 -5.27
N ASP A 302 -2.78 -27.32 -5.89
CA ASP A 302 -1.73 -28.30 -6.13
C ASP A 302 -1.40 -28.29 -7.62
N VAL A 303 -0.11 -28.18 -7.92
CA VAL A 303 0.38 -28.24 -9.29
C VAL A 303 1.14 -29.55 -9.40
N GLN A 304 0.62 -30.48 -10.19
CA GLN A 304 1.23 -31.81 -10.40
C GLN A 304 2.65 -31.64 -10.96
N ASP A 305 3.58 -32.45 -10.47
CA ASP A 305 5.00 -32.50 -10.92
C ASP A 305 5.70 -31.10 -10.85
N ALA A 306 5.40 -30.31 -9.82
CA ALA A 306 5.97 -28.99 -9.66
C ALA A 306 7.37 -29.03 -9.06
N GLU A 307 8.32 -28.33 -9.69
CA GLU A 307 9.66 -28.12 -9.14
C GLU A 307 9.60 -27.11 -7.97
N PRO A 308 10.21 -27.41 -6.80
CA PRO A 308 10.25 -26.49 -5.68
C PRO A 308 11.23 -25.35 -5.95
N TYR A 309 10.80 -24.13 -5.66
CA TYR A 309 11.63 -22.94 -5.70
C TYR A 309 11.44 -22.11 -4.44
N SER A 310 12.51 -21.92 -3.67
CA SER A 310 12.44 -21.24 -2.39
C SER A 310 13.00 -19.82 -2.48
N ILE A 311 12.25 -18.83 -1.97
CA ILE A 311 12.67 -17.43 -1.89
C ILE A 311 12.95 -17.06 -0.42
N PHE A 312 14.19 -16.60 -0.15
CA PHE A 312 14.65 -16.22 1.18
C PHE A 312 15.46 -14.92 1.16
N ALA A 313 15.70 -14.32 2.34
CA ALA A 313 16.34 -13.01 2.46
C ALA A 313 17.87 -13.01 2.29
N GLY A 314 18.52 -14.16 2.49
CA GLY A 314 19.98 -14.29 2.45
C GLY A 314 20.60 -14.17 1.04
N PRO A 315 21.96 -14.08 0.93
CA PRO A 315 22.63 -14.25 -0.34
C PRO A 315 22.27 -15.65 -0.91
N GLU A 316 22.13 -15.71 -2.23
CA GLU A 316 21.62 -16.88 -2.95
C GLU A 316 22.52 -18.11 -2.71
N GLU A 317 22.13 -18.98 -1.79
CA GLU A 317 22.42 -20.39 -1.90
C GLU A 317 21.17 -21.05 -2.48
N VAL A 318 21.27 -21.40 -3.74
CA VAL A 318 20.28 -22.25 -4.41
C VAL A 318 20.28 -23.57 -3.66
N ALA A 319 19.27 -23.78 -2.82
CA ALA A 319 19.00 -25.13 -2.33
C ALA A 319 18.50 -25.94 -3.54
N LYS A 320 19.44 -26.72 -4.10
CA LYS A 320 19.16 -27.79 -5.07
C LYS A 320 18.33 -28.87 -4.43
#